data_57e5efad83fcd24214e58e42fa7d46d8
#
_entry.id   57e5efad83fcd24214e58e42fa7d46d8
#
_cell.length_a   1.000
_cell.length_b   1.000
_cell.length_c   1.000
_cell.angle_alpha   90.00
_cell.angle_beta   90.00
_cell.angle_gamma   90.00
#
_symmetry.space_group_name_H-M   'P 1'
#
loop_
_entity.id
_entity.type
_entity.pdbx_description
1 polymer ?
#
loop_
_entity_poly.entity_id
_entity_poly.type
_entity_poly.pdbx_seq_one_letter_code
_entity_poly.pdbx_strand_id
1 'polypeptide(L)'
;MARKKIREYDSKRLLKEHLKRLAGLDLQICSAQCEHPGGKAKTSSRFGGVTESTDFTELTNKEPWLSSSRLVVKPDMLFGKRGKSGLVALNLDLAQVAEFVKGRLGTEVEMGGCKGPITTFIVEPFVPHNQEYYLSIVSDRLGCTISFSECGGIEIEENWDKVKTIFLPTEKHMTLDACAPLIATLPLEASSSILAQLFIFRGKIGDFIMGVFAVFQDLDFSFIEMNPFTLVNGEPYPLDMRGELDDTAAFKNFKKWANIEFPLPFGRVLSSTESFIHSLDEKTSASLKFTVLNPKGRIWTMVAGGGASVIYADTVGDLGYASELGNYAEYSGAPNEEEVLQYARVVIDCATADPDGRKRALLIGGGIANFTDVATTFNGIIRALREKESKLKAARMHIFVRRGGPNYQTGLAKMRALGEELGIPLEVYGPEATMTGICKQAIDCIMSAS
;
A
#
# COMPACT_ATOMS: atom_id res chain seq x y z
N MET A 1 3.66 0.05 13.49
CA MET A 1 4.46 0.33 12.27
C MET A 1 3.65 -0.12 11.07
N ALA A 2 3.16 0.80 10.28
CA ALA A 2 2.43 0.50 9.06
C ALA A 2 3.41 0.54 7.88
N ARG A 3 3.86 -0.64 7.44
CA ARG A 3 4.81 -0.78 6.34
C ARG A 3 4.11 -0.58 5.02
N LYS A 4 4.51 0.45 4.28
CA LYS A 4 3.98 0.77 2.95
C LYS A 4 5.07 0.64 1.90
N LYS A 5 4.84 -0.23 0.93
CA LYS A 5 5.74 -0.39 -0.21
C LYS A 5 5.70 0.82 -1.11
N ILE A 6 6.86 1.22 -1.60
CA ILE A 6 7.02 2.27 -2.60
C ILE A 6 7.59 1.69 -3.88
N ARG A 7 7.44 2.41 -4.99
CA ARG A 7 7.98 2.01 -6.29
C ARG A 7 9.51 2.02 -6.29
N GLU A 8 10.11 1.25 -7.17
CA GLU A 8 11.56 1.25 -7.33
C GLU A 8 12.11 2.64 -7.68
N TYR A 9 11.42 3.36 -8.56
CA TYR A 9 11.76 4.74 -8.91
C TYR A 9 11.87 5.64 -7.67
N ASP A 10 10.86 5.63 -6.81
CA ASP A 10 10.86 6.42 -5.58
C ASP A 10 11.93 5.97 -4.59
N SER A 11 12.15 4.67 -4.47
CA SER A 11 13.20 4.10 -3.61
C SER A 11 14.59 4.61 -4.02
N LYS A 12 14.89 4.58 -5.32
CA LYS A 12 16.16 5.07 -5.88
C LYS A 12 16.29 6.58 -5.79
N ARG A 13 15.21 7.33 -6.04
CA ARG A 13 15.18 8.78 -5.92
C ARG A 13 15.50 9.22 -4.48
N LEU A 14 14.80 8.66 -3.50
CA LEU A 14 15.04 8.96 -2.09
C LEU A 14 16.47 8.61 -1.67
N LEU A 15 16.95 7.44 -2.09
CA LEU A 15 18.33 7.04 -1.80
C LEU A 15 19.33 8.05 -2.35
N LYS A 16 19.25 8.39 -3.64
CA LYS A 16 20.16 9.33 -4.31
C LYS A 16 20.19 10.70 -3.63
N GLU A 17 19.01 11.28 -3.41
CA GLU A 17 18.87 12.63 -2.84
C GLU A 17 19.43 12.71 -1.42
N HIS A 18 19.14 11.71 -0.59
CA HIS A 18 19.49 11.75 0.81
C HIS A 18 20.85 11.13 1.14
N LEU A 19 21.36 10.22 0.34
CA LEU A 19 22.69 9.66 0.51
C LEU A 19 23.77 10.75 0.30
N LYS A 20 23.58 11.60 -0.71
CA LYS A 20 24.46 12.77 -0.92
C LYS A 20 24.44 13.71 0.29
N ARG A 21 23.25 13.98 0.83
CA ARG A 21 23.06 14.87 1.98
C ARG A 21 23.65 14.31 3.28
N LEU A 22 23.50 13.01 3.53
CA LEU A 22 23.84 12.38 4.82
C LEU A 22 25.27 11.83 4.85
N ALA A 23 25.74 11.28 3.74
CA ALA A 23 27.03 10.58 3.67
C ALA A 23 28.01 11.22 2.65
N GLY A 24 27.61 12.25 1.91
CA GLY A 24 28.45 12.85 0.88
C GLY A 24 28.64 11.96 -0.36
N LEU A 25 27.95 10.84 -0.47
CA LEU A 25 28.05 9.91 -1.58
C LEU A 25 27.05 10.31 -2.68
N ASP A 26 27.57 10.68 -3.86
CA ASP A 26 26.77 11.12 -5.00
C ASP A 26 26.56 9.96 -5.99
N LEU A 27 25.45 9.23 -5.85
CA LEU A 27 25.12 8.13 -6.76
C LEU A 27 24.77 8.66 -8.15
N GLN A 28 25.43 8.10 -9.16
CA GLN A 28 25.20 8.45 -10.57
C GLN A 28 24.01 7.69 -11.18
N ILE A 29 22.91 7.57 -10.40
CA ILE A 29 21.66 6.93 -10.83
C ILE A 29 20.86 7.91 -11.67
N CYS A 30 20.40 7.46 -12.83
CA CYS A 30 19.39 8.13 -13.63
C CYS A 30 18.21 7.19 -13.80
N SER A 31 16.99 7.70 -13.66
CA SER A 31 15.76 6.91 -13.89
C SER A 31 14.63 7.83 -14.35
N ALA A 32 13.83 7.32 -15.27
CA ALA A 32 12.61 7.96 -15.74
C ALA A 32 11.45 7.01 -15.58
N GLN A 33 10.26 7.53 -15.24
CA GLN A 33 9.06 6.74 -15.00
C GLN A 33 8.03 6.97 -16.10
N CYS A 34 7.39 5.89 -16.52
CA CYS A 34 6.36 5.86 -17.56
C CYS A 34 5.08 5.24 -17.01
N GLU A 35 3.96 5.97 -17.03
CA GLU A 35 2.66 5.55 -16.45
C GLU A 35 1.51 5.52 -17.46
N HIS A 36 0.48 4.70 -17.18
CA HIS A 36 -0.76 4.63 -17.97
C HIS A 36 -1.77 5.70 -17.52
N PRO A 37 -2.49 6.37 -18.44
CA PRO A 37 -3.42 7.47 -18.12
C PRO A 37 -4.64 7.07 -17.28
N GLY A 38 -5.00 5.79 -17.21
CA GLY A 38 -6.14 5.29 -16.45
C GLY A 38 -5.90 5.12 -14.95
N GLY A 39 -4.67 5.19 -14.46
CA GLY A 39 -4.37 5.39 -13.05
C GLY A 39 -4.75 6.82 -12.69
N LYS A 40 -5.79 7.02 -11.87
CA LYS A 40 -6.24 8.36 -11.46
C LYS A 40 -5.07 9.12 -10.85
N ALA A 41 -4.33 9.85 -11.71
CA ALA A 41 -3.40 10.86 -11.27
C ALA A 41 -4.22 11.93 -10.54
N LYS A 42 -4.09 12.01 -9.23
CA LYS A 42 -4.42 13.23 -8.52
C LYS A 42 -3.45 14.30 -9.01
N THR A 43 -4.02 15.33 -9.58
CA THR A 43 -3.38 16.57 -9.95
C THR A 43 -2.39 17.06 -8.89
N SER A 44 -1.11 16.78 -9.11
CA SER A 44 -0.04 17.65 -8.67
C SER A 44 1.02 17.64 -9.77
N SER A 45 1.17 18.79 -10.36
CA SER A 45 2.10 19.16 -11.40
C SER A 45 3.51 18.65 -11.17
N ARG A 46 4.09 18.08 -12.25
CA ARG A 46 5.51 17.92 -12.54
C ARG A 46 6.13 16.53 -12.33
N PHE A 47 5.60 15.52 -13.01
CA PHE A 47 6.42 14.44 -13.62
C PHE A 47 5.54 13.76 -14.67
N GLY A 48 6.02 13.70 -15.92
CA GLY A 48 5.23 13.23 -17.04
C GLY A 48 4.96 11.73 -16.99
N GLY A 49 3.71 11.35 -16.80
CA GLY A 49 3.23 10.00 -17.06
C GLY A 49 3.15 9.73 -18.56
N VAL A 50 3.52 8.52 -19.00
CA VAL A 50 3.41 8.09 -20.38
C VAL A 50 1.98 7.61 -20.62
N THR A 51 1.26 8.32 -21.48
CA THR A 51 -0.01 7.92 -22.06
C THR A 51 0.23 7.24 -23.41
N GLU A 52 -0.80 6.70 -24.08
CA GLU A 52 -0.70 6.36 -25.50
C GLU A 52 -0.16 7.53 -26.35
N SER A 53 -0.19 8.74 -25.78
CA SER A 53 0.35 9.99 -26.31
C SER A 53 1.56 10.51 -25.53
N THR A 54 2.32 9.67 -24.81
CA THR A 54 3.55 10.17 -24.18
C THR A 54 4.48 10.64 -25.29
N ASP A 55 4.69 11.93 -25.29
CA ASP A 55 5.67 12.53 -26.15
C ASP A 55 7.06 12.19 -25.60
N PHE A 56 7.65 11.11 -26.10
CA PHE A 56 9.03 10.74 -25.81
C PHE A 56 10.00 11.90 -26.11
N THR A 57 9.60 12.84 -26.97
CA THR A 57 10.36 14.06 -27.27
C THR A 57 10.39 14.99 -26.06
N GLU A 58 9.26 15.16 -25.37
CA GLU A 58 9.22 15.95 -24.13
C GLU A 58 10.02 15.28 -23.00
N LEU A 59 9.93 13.95 -22.89
CA LEU A 59 10.70 13.19 -21.91
C LEU A 59 12.21 13.29 -22.18
N THR A 60 12.62 13.22 -23.45
CA THR A 60 14.01 13.36 -23.87
C THR A 60 14.56 14.77 -23.61
N ASN A 61 13.72 15.80 -23.76
CA ASN A 61 14.11 17.18 -23.46
C ASN A 61 14.34 17.38 -21.94
N LYS A 62 13.60 16.68 -21.11
CA LYS A 62 13.77 16.70 -19.64
C LYS A 62 14.96 15.84 -19.18
N GLU A 63 15.16 14.71 -19.83
CA GLU A 63 16.14 13.69 -19.50
C GLU A 63 17.02 13.34 -20.73
N PRO A 64 18.00 14.20 -21.08
CA PRO A 64 18.81 14.05 -22.32
C PRO A 64 19.57 12.73 -22.41
N TRP A 65 19.90 12.10 -21.28
CA TRP A 65 20.57 10.81 -21.21
C TRP A 65 19.78 9.67 -21.87
N LEU A 66 18.45 9.79 -21.98
CA LEU A 66 17.60 8.78 -22.65
C LEU A 66 17.96 8.58 -24.12
N SER A 67 18.44 9.62 -24.81
CA SER A 67 18.84 9.52 -26.22
C SER A 67 20.32 9.18 -26.42
N SER A 68 21.16 9.36 -25.40
CA SER A 68 22.61 9.16 -25.49
C SER A 68 23.10 7.84 -24.89
N SER A 69 22.24 7.11 -24.14
CA SER A 69 22.59 5.88 -23.45
C SER A 69 21.88 4.66 -24.04
N ARG A 70 22.47 3.48 -23.84
CA ARG A 70 21.70 2.23 -23.94
C ARG A 70 20.84 2.10 -22.69
N LEU A 71 19.65 1.52 -22.80
CA LEU A 71 18.60 1.59 -21.79
C LEU A 71 18.16 0.20 -21.30
N VAL A 72 17.65 0.19 -20.08
CA VAL A 72 16.90 -0.90 -19.48
C VAL A 72 15.48 -0.41 -19.23
N VAL A 73 14.49 -1.23 -19.51
CA VAL A 73 13.10 -0.97 -19.19
C VAL A 73 12.50 -2.16 -18.44
N LYS A 74 11.78 -1.86 -17.36
CA LYS A 74 11.11 -2.87 -16.53
C LYS A 74 9.85 -2.31 -15.87
N PRO A 75 8.81 -3.13 -15.58
CA PRO A 75 7.65 -2.66 -14.85
C PRO A 75 8.03 -2.12 -13.47
N ASP A 76 7.55 -0.93 -13.12
CA ASP A 76 7.71 -0.32 -11.79
C ASP A 76 6.47 -0.57 -10.93
N MET A 77 6.20 -1.84 -10.69
CA MET A 77 5.04 -2.36 -9.99
C MET A 77 5.47 -3.10 -8.73
N LEU A 78 4.54 -3.25 -7.76
CA LEU A 78 4.81 -3.90 -6.48
C LEU A 78 4.84 -5.45 -6.57
N PHE A 79 5.53 -6.00 -7.56
CA PHE A 79 5.78 -7.43 -7.68
C PHE A 79 7.24 -7.74 -8.00
N GLY A 80 7.68 -8.93 -7.63
CA GLY A 80 9.04 -9.42 -7.89
C GLY A 80 9.14 -10.35 -9.10
N LYS A 81 10.33 -10.92 -9.32
CA LYS A 81 10.63 -11.93 -10.37
C LYS A 81 10.41 -11.42 -11.80
N ARG A 82 10.51 -10.12 -12.02
CA ARG A 82 10.29 -9.44 -13.31
C ARG A 82 11.18 -10.01 -14.41
N GLY A 83 12.46 -10.27 -14.11
CA GLY A 83 13.41 -10.88 -15.05
C GLY A 83 13.03 -12.31 -15.46
N LYS A 84 12.65 -13.15 -14.49
CA LYS A 84 12.21 -14.55 -14.75
C LYS A 84 10.93 -14.61 -15.59
N SER A 85 10.12 -13.54 -15.59
CA SER A 85 8.85 -13.47 -16.33
C SER A 85 8.97 -12.77 -17.69
N GLY A 86 10.19 -12.46 -18.17
CA GLY A 86 10.41 -11.80 -19.46
C GLY A 86 9.88 -10.35 -19.54
N LEU A 87 9.71 -9.71 -18.39
CA LEU A 87 9.18 -8.35 -18.28
C LEU A 87 10.29 -7.28 -18.20
N VAL A 88 11.56 -7.69 -18.28
CA VAL A 88 12.71 -6.79 -18.30
C VAL A 88 13.35 -6.86 -19.67
N ALA A 89 13.60 -5.72 -20.29
CA ALA A 89 14.34 -5.63 -21.53
C ALA A 89 15.60 -4.79 -21.34
N LEU A 90 16.71 -5.31 -21.81
CA LEU A 90 18.05 -4.80 -21.56
C LEU A 90 18.69 -4.31 -22.87
N ASN A 91 19.60 -3.34 -22.76
CA ASN A 91 20.46 -2.87 -23.84
C ASN A 91 19.68 -2.35 -25.06
N LEU A 92 18.61 -1.60 -24.82
CA LEU A 92 17.74 -1.00 -25.83
C LEU A 92 18.16 0.42 -26.19
N ASP A 93 17.79 0.88 -27.38
CA ASP A 93 17.70 2.31 -27.69
C ASP A 93 16.32 2.88 -27.30
N LEU A 94 16.16 4.19 -27.38
CA LEU A 94 14.92 4.87 -26.97
C LEU A 94 13.69 4.42 -27.79
N ALA A 95 13.86 4.18 -29.09
CA ALA A 95 12.76 3.74 -29.94
C ALA A 95 12.28 2.34 -29.57
N GLN A 96 13.23 1.44 -29.28
CA GLN A 96 12.94 0.08 -28.82
C GLN A 96 12.26 0.10 -27.42
N VAL A 97 12.66 1.02 -26.53
CA VAL A 97 11.98 1.23 -25.23
C VAL A 97 10.55 1.68 -25.45
N ALA A 98 10.32 2.65 -26.35
CA ALA A 98 8.97 3.13 -26.66
C ALA A 98 8.08 2.02 -27.20
N GLU A 99 8.58 1.17 -28.09
CA GLU A 99 7.87 0.02 -28.62
C GLU A 99 7.57 -1.03 -27.51
N PHE A 100 8.56 -1.34 -26.68
CA PHE A 100 8.39 -2.27 -25.56
C PHE A 100 7.32 -1.81 -24.57
N VAL A 101 7.35 -0.53 -24.17
CA VAL A 101 6.37 0.05 -23.26
C VAL A 101 4.98 0.05 -23.89
N LYS A 102 4.86 0.55 -25.14
CA LYS A 102 3.59 0.61 -25.87
C LYS A 102 2.93 -0.77 -26.03
N GLY A 103 3.73 -1.79 -26.28
CA GLY A 103 3.23 -3.17 -26.44
C GLY A 103 2.80 -3.85 -25.14
N ARG A 104 3.15 -3.30 -23.97
CA ARG A 104 2.90 -3.94 -22.66
C ARG A 104 2.11 -3.10 -21.70
N LEU A 105 2.03 -1.80 -21.88
CA LEU A 105 1.28 -0.91 -21.03
C LEU A 105 -0.21 -1.28 -21.10
N GLY A 106 -0.85 -1.47 -19.95
CA GLY A 106 -2.25 -1.91 -19.85
C GLY A 106 -2.49 -3.40 -20.08
N THR A 107 -1.47 -4.19 -20.46
CA THR A 107 -1.65 -5.64 -20.61
C THR A 107 -1.78 -6.32 -19.26
N GLU A 108 -2.69 -7.30 -19.15
CA GLU A 108 -2.81 -8.12 -17.95
C GLU A 108 -1.67 -9.13 -17.84
N VAL A 109 -1.09 -9.21 -16.65
CA VAL A 109 -0.11 -10.24 -16.30
C VAL A 109 -0.49 -10.92 -14.98
N GLU A 110 -0.03 -12.15 -14.81
CA GLU A 110 -0.21 -12.89 -13.56
C GLU A 110 1.13 -12.99 -12.82
N MET A 111 1.20 -12.39 -11.64
CA MET A 111 2.41 -12.34 -10.83
C MET A 111 2.09 -12.67 -9.37
N GLY A 112 2.75 -13.72 -8.83
CA GLY A 112 2.54 -14.13 -7.44
C GLY A 112 1.10 -14.55 -7.12
N GLY A 113 0.39 -15.15 -8.09
CA GLY A 113 -1.02 -15.55 -7.93
C GLY A 113 -2.04 -14.41 -8.06
N CYS A 114 -1.59 -13.21 -8.37
CA CYS A 114 -2.47 -12.05 -8.61
C CYS A 114 -2.45 -11.66 -10.08
N LYS A 115 -3.60 -11.28 -10.64
CA LYS A 115 -3.75 -10.77 -12.00
C LYS A 115 -4.00 -9.26 -11.97
N GLY A 116 -3.39 -8.56 -12.91
CA GLY A 116 -3.62 -7.13 -13.07
C GLY A 116 -2.88 -6.54 -14.25
N PRO A 117 -3.25 -5.32 -14.68
CA PRO A 117 -2.58 -4.65 -15.77
C PRO A 117 -1.23 -4.06 -15.33
N ILE A 118 -0.27 -4.02 -16.24
CA ILE A 118 0.95 -3.25 -16.07
C ILE A 118 0.61 -1.77 -16.31
N THR A 119 0.80 -0.92 -15.29
CA THR A 119 0.44 0.50 -15.35
C THR A 119 1.64 1.44 -15.40
N THR A 120 2.81 0.97 -15.00
CA THR A 120 3.97 1.82 -14.79
C THR A 120 5.25 1.10 -15.16
N PHE A 121 6.15 1.79 -15.84
CA PHE A 121 7.50 1.34 -16.17
C PHE A 121 8.55 2.30 -15.62
N ILE A 122 9.71 1.77 -15.27
CA ILE A 122 10.94 2.53 -15.03
C ILE A 122 11.91 2.27 -16.17
N VAL A 123 12.55 3.35 -16.65
CA VAL A 123 13.58 3.33 -17.66
C VAL A 123 14.87 3.84 -17.04
N GLU A 124 15.97 3.16 -17.25
CA GLU A 124 17.27 3.44 -16.66
C GLU A 124 18.39 3.21 -17.68
N PRO A 125 19.57 3.81 -17.51
CA PRO A 125 20.73 3.46 -18.33
C PRO A 125 21.08 1.96 -18.15
N PHE A 126 21.41 1.31 -19.25
CA PHE A 126 21.98 -0.03 -19.22
C PHE A 126 23.41 0.05 -18.72
N VAL A 127 23.70 -0.60 -17.61
CA VAL A 127 25.01 -0.67 -16.97
C VAL A 127 25.60 -2.05 -17.15
N PRO A 128 26.63 -2.21 -18.02
CA PRO A 128 27.37 -3.47 -18.11
C PRO A 128 28.07 -3.75 -16.76
N HIS A 129 27.90 -4.96 -16.22
CA HIS A 129 28.51 -5.37 -14.96
C HIS A 129 28.78 -6.89 -14.96
N ASN A 130 29.77 -7.30 -14.18
CA ASN A 130 30.15 -8.71 -14.02
C ASN A 130 29.98 -9.20 -12.58
N GLN A 131 29.79 -8.26 -11.63
CA GLN A 131 29.64 -8.57 -10.21
C GLN A 131 28.34 -8.00 -9.70
N GLU A 132 27.59 -8.81 -8.99
CA GLU A 132 26.32 -8.44 -8.37
C GLU A 132 26.40 -8.66 -6.86
N TYR A 133 25.98 -7.65 -6.10
CA TYR A 133 25.96 -7.66 -4.65
C TYR A 133 24.52 -7.61 -4.13
N TYR A 134 24.32 -8.15 -2.95
CA TYR A 134 23.07 -8.08 -2.22
C TYR A 134 23.24 -7.20 -0.97
N LEU A 135 22.25 -6.35 -0.70
CA LEU A 135 22.15 -5.59 0.55
C LEU A 135 20.69 -5.50 0.95
N SER A 136 20.40 -5.84 2.22
CA SER A 136 19.09 -5.53 2.80
C SER A 136 19.21 -4.97 4.21
N ILE A 137 18.25 -4.11 4.56
CA ILE A 137 18.10 -3.54 5.90
C ILE A 137 16.63 -3.67 6.28
N VAL A 138 16.37 -4.27 7.42
CA VAL A 138 15.02 -4.53 7.93
C VAL A 138 14.91 -3.98 9.35
N SER A 139 13.89 -3.15 9.62
CA SER A 139 13.59 -2.74 10.99
C SER A 139 12.91 -3.86 11.76
N ASP A 140 13.37 -4.08 12.98
CA ASP A 140 12.76 -4.94 13.97
C ASP A 140 12.36 -4.12 15.20
N ARG A 141 11.67 -4.75 16.15
CA ARG A 141 11.23 -4.09 17.39
C ARG A 141 12.39 -3.57 18.23
N LEU A 142 13.51 -4.27 18.25
CA LEU A 142 14.65 -3.98 19.12
C LEU A 142 15.88 -3.39 18.38
N GLY A 143 15.78 -3.22 17.06
CA GLY A 143 16.90 -2.74 16.26
C GLY A 143 16.68 -2.95 14.76
N CYS A 144 17.79 -3.09 14.05
CA CYS A 144 17.78 -3.34 12.62
C CYS A 144 18.65 -4.53 12.26
N THR A 145 18.17 -5.37 11.36
CA THR A 145 18.94 -6.45 10.75
C THR A 145 19.50 -5.97 9.42
N ILE A 146 20.81 -6.03 9.25
CA ILE A 146 21.52 -5.66 8.04
C ILE A 146 22.15 -6.92 7.45
N SER A 147 21.85 -7.23 6.20
CA SER A 147 22.37 -8.41 5.49
C SER A 147 23.09 -7.98 4.22
N PHE A 148 24.25 -8.59 3.97
CA PHE A 148 25.07 -8.33 2.79
C PHE A 148 25.60 -9.65 2.22
N SER A 149 25.70 -9.72 0.87
CA SER A 149 26.40 -10.80 0.17
C SER A 149 27.12 -10.25 -1.07
N GLU A 150 28.25 -10.86 -1.38
CA GLU A 150 28.98 -10.66 -2.63
C GLU A 150 28.36 -11.41 -3.83
N CYS A 151 27.33 -12.21 -3.58
CA CYS A 151 26.50 -12.87 -4.57
C CYS A 151 25.10 -12.28 -4.48
N GLY A 152 24.67 -11.52 -5.48
CA GLY A 152 23.32 -10.94 -5.62
C GLY A 152 22.60 -11.45 -6.85
N GLY A 153 21.46 -10.83 -7.18
CA GLY A 153 20.70 -11.11 -8.38
C GLY A 153 19.75 -12.30 -8.26
N ILE A 154 19.48 -12.94 -9.40
CA ILE A 154 18.42 -13.96 -9.56
C ILE A 154 18.66 -15.20 -8.68
N GLU A 155 19.91 -15.50 -8.40
CA GLU A 155 20.32 -16.72 -7.67
C GLU A 155 20.57 -16.49 -6.17
N ILE A 156 20.19 -15.34 -5.62
CA ILE A 156 20.43 -15.05 -4.19
C ILE A 156 19.76 -16.08 -3.29
N GLU A 157 18.59 -16.58 -3.65
CA GLU A 157 17.85 -17.58 -2.88
C GLU A 157 18.62 -18.90 -2.78
N GLU A 158 19.42 -19.26 -3.80
CA GLU A 158 20.26 -20.46 -3.85
C GLU A 158 21.60 -20.26 -3.13
N ASN A 159 22.01 -19.01 -2.92
CA ASN A 159 23.27 -18.62 -2.27
C ASN A 159 23.05 -17.99 -0.89
N TRP A 160 21.95 -18.28 -0.23
CA TRP A 160 21.60 -17.68 1.05
C TRP A 160 22.59 -18.00 2.18
N ASP A 161 23.31 -19.10 2.08
CA ASP A 161 24.41 -19.47 2.98
C ASP A 161 25.60 -18.49 2.94
N LYS A 162 25.76 -17.75 1.85
CA LYS A 162 26.79 -16.71 1.67
C LYS A 162 26.38 -15.35 2.22
N VAL A 163 25.12 -15.17 2.60
CA VAL A 163 24.62 -13.91 3.17
C VAL A 163 25.14 -13.75 4.60
N LYS A 164 25.86 -12.67 4.84
CA LYS A 164 26.29 -12.27 6.18
C LYS A 164 25.28 -11.31 6.77
N THR A 165 24.96 -11.50 8.04
CA THR A 165 23.93 -10.72 8.72
C THR A 165 24.45 -10.24 10.06
N ILE A 166 24.19 -8.97 10.37
CA ILE A 166 24.39 -8.39 11.69
C ILE A 166 23.07 -7.84 12.22
N PHE A 167 22.93 -7.83 13.53
CA PHE A 167 21.84 -7.14 14.23
C PHE A 167 22.41 -5.93 14.95
N LEU A 168 21.86 -4.74 14.64
CA LEU A 168 22.21 -3.48 15.29
C LEU A 168 21.10 -3.06 16.23
N PRO A 169 21.29 -3.12 17.57
CA PRO A 169 20.30 -2.65 18.53
C PRO A 169 19.99 -1.17 18.37
N THR A 170 18.78 -0.75 18.77
CA THR A 170 18.29 0.64 18.62
C THR A 170 19.19 1.68 19.28
N GLU A 171 19.87 1.32 20.38
CA GLU A 171 20.77 2.22 21.12
C GLU A 171 22.15 2.38 20.48
N LYS A 172 22.49 1.56 19.48
CA LYS A 172 23.81 1.56 18.84
C LYS A 172 23.79 2.28 17.49
N HIS A 173 24.88 2.98 17.22
CA HIS A 173 25.12 3.60 15.92
C HIS A 173 25.85 2.65 14.97
N MET A 174 25.57 2.75 13.68
CA MET A 174 26.32 2.03 12.68
C MET A 174 27.73 2.64 12.54
N THR A 175 28.74 1.83 12.73
CA THR A 175 30.16 2.20 12.59
C THR A 175 30.86 1.27 11.63
N LEU A 176 32.06 1.64 11.16
CA LEU A 176 32.88 0.75 10.31
C LEU A 176 33.18 -0.58 11.00
N ASP A 177 33.43 -0.56 12.31
CA ASP A 177 33.67 -1.79 13.08
C ASP A 177 32.42 -2.67 13.13
N ALA A 178 31.23 -2.08 13.28
CA ALA A 178 29.97 -2.81 13.22
C ALA A 178 29.70 -3.39 11.82
N CYS A 179 30.13 -2.70 10.76
CA CYS A 179 30.00 -3.13 9.38
C CYS A 179 31.04 -4.20 8.97
N ALA A 180 32.20 -4.24 9.65
CA ALA A 180 33.33 -5.12 9.27
C ALA A 180 32.95 -6.60 9.08
N PRO A 181 32.09 -7.24 9.91
CA PRO A 181 31.69 -8.62 9.69
C PRO A 181 30.93 -8.86 8.36
N LEU A 182 30.20 -7.85 7.87
CA LEU A 182 29.44 -7.96 6.61
C LEU A 182 30.37 -8.04 5.40
N ILE A 183 31.46 -7.27 5.41
CA ILE A 183 32.40 -7.12 4.30
C ILE A 183 33.67 -7.97 4.46
N ALA A 184 33.76 -8.78 5.50
CA ALA A 184 34.94 -9.59 5.81
C ALA A 184 35.28 -10.62 4.74
N THR A 185 34.28 -11.13 4.03
CA THR A 185 34.42 -12.17 2.99
C THR A 185 34.82 -11.61 1.62
N LEU A 186 34.81 -10.29 1.43
CA LEU A 186 35.27 -9.71 0.17
C LEU A 186 36.73 -10.12 -0.07
N PRO A 187 37.08 -10.63 -1.27
CA PRO A 187 38.37 -11.27 -1.53
C PRO A 187 39.55 -10.37 -1.18
N LEU A 188 40.54 -10.96 -0.50
CA LEU A 188 41.83 -10.33 -0.16
C LEU A 188 42.95 -10.82 -1.07
N GLU A 189 42.62 -11.67 -2.05
CA GLU A 189 43.65 -12.31 -2.87
C GLU A 189 44.07 -11.41 -4.04
N ALA A 190 45.21 -10.73 -3.89
CA ALA A 190 46.02 -10.31 -5.01
C ALA A 190 47.34 -9.64 -4.62
N SER A 191 48.26 -9.53 -5.59
CA SER A 191 49.54 -8.85 -5.50
C SER A 191 49.48 -7.43 -4.91
N SER A 192 50.56 -6.94 -4.34
CA SER A 192 50.61 -5.71 -3.51
C SER A 192 49.99 -4.44 -4.10
N SER A 193 49.90 -4.31 -5.42
CA SER A 193 49.19 -3.17 -6.10
C SER A 193 47.66 -3.36 -6.11
N ILE A 194 47.18 -4.61 -6.09
CA ILE A 194 45.75 -4.95 -6.07
C ILE A 194 45.20 -4.92 -4.64
N LEU A 195 46.06 -5.20 -3.62
CA LEU A 195 45.66 -5.04 -2.22
C LEU A 195 45.24 -3.61 -1.88
N ALA A 196 45.93 -2.60 -2.40
CA ALA A 196 45.55 -1.21 -2.18
C ALA A 196 44.17 -0.88 -2.83
N GLN A 197 43.92 -1.40 -4.03
CA GLN A 197 42.62 -1.23 -4.69
C GLN A 197 41.50 -1.98 -3.94
N LEU A 198 41.77 -3.16 -3.40
CA LEU A 198 40.81 -3.95 -2.62
C LEU A 198 40.52 -3.32 -1.25
N PHE A 199 41.50 -2.67 -0.61
CA PHE A 199 41.29 -1.88 0.60
C PHE A 199 40.37 -0.67 0.34
N ILE A 200 40.59 0.04 -0.75
CA ILE A 200 39.73 1.16 -1.20
C ILE A 200 38.33 0.63 -1.52
N PHE A 201 38.23 -0.49 -2.15
CA PHE A 201 36.98 -1.16 -2.53
C PHE A 201 36.15 -1.58 -1.31
N ARG A 202 36.75 -2.23 -0.30
CA ARG A 202 36.07 -2.55 0.97
C ARG A 202 35.61 -1.30 1.69
N GLY A 203 36.44 -0.27 1.73
CA GLY A 203 36.07 1.03 2.31
C GLY A 203 34.83 1.60 1.64
N LYS A 204 34.76 1.64 0.31
CA LYS A 204 33.61 2.16 -0.44
C LYS A 204 32.32 1.38 -0.21
N ILE A 205 32.39 0.05 -0.15
CA ILE A 205 31.18 -0.77 0.18
C ILE A 205 30.77 -0.53 1.63
N GLY A 206 31.71 -0.47 2.58
CA GLY A 206 31.41 -0.12 3.96
C GLY A 206 30.78 1.24 4.12
N ASP A 207 31.35 2.27 3.48
CA ASP A 207 30.81 3.64 3.46
C ASP A 207 29.41 3.68 2.83
N PHE A 208 29.20 2.91 1.76
CA PHE A 208 27.88 2.79 1.13
C PHE A 208 26.86 2.14 2.07
N ILE A 209 27.17 1.02 2.72
CA ILE A 209 26.27 0.36 3.67
C ILE A 209 25.93 1.31 4.83
N MET A 210 26.91 2.01 5.39
CA MET A 210 26.67 3.00 6.45
C MET A 210 25.80 4.17 5.97
N GLY A 211 26.07 4.66 4.76
CA GLY A 211 25.28 5.73 4.14
C GLY A 211 23.82 5.30 3.88
N VAL A 212 23.61 4.10 3.34
CA VAL A 212 22.26 3.53 3.14
C VAL A 212 21.54 3.37 4.47
N PHE A 213 22.24 2.93 5.51
CA PHE A 213 21.68 2.82 6.86
C PHE A 213 21.29 4.18 7.44
N ALA A 214 22.11 5.22 7.22
CA ALA A 214 21.76 6.60 7.62
C ALA A 214 20.51 7.10 6.91
N VAL A 215 20.36 6.83 5.60
CA VAL A 215 19.15 7.15 4.84
C VAL A 215 17.96 6.35 5.37
N PHE A 216 18.15 5.06 5.65
CA PHE A 216 17.12 4.19 6.22
C PHE A 216 16.53 4.77 7.51
N GLN A 217 17.40 5.22 8.44
CA GLN A 217 16.96 5.81 9.70
C GLN A 217 16.34 7.21 9.53
N ASP A 218 16.97 8.08 8.73
CA ASP A 218 16.53 9.49 8.58
C ASP A 218 15.17 9.62 7.87
N LEU A 219 14.85 8.67 6.99
CA LEU A 219 13.61 8.66 6.21
C LEU A 219 12.55 7.69 6.75
N ASP A 220 12.78 7.06 7.90
CA ASP A 220 11.87 6.05 8.46
C ASP A 220 11.52 4.91 7.47
N PHE A 221 12.53 4.41 6.78
CA PHE A 221 12.37 3.15 6.08
C PHE A 221 12.15 2.02 7.09
N SER A 222 11.26 1.12 6.77
CA SER A 222 11.07 -0.13 7.50
C SER A 222 11.74 -1.32 6.80
N PHE A 223 12.03 -1.17 5.52
CA PHE A 223 12.72 -2.14 4.68
C PHE A 223 13.41 -1.45 3.51
N ILE A 224 14.66 -1.84 3.24
CA ILE A 224 15.39 -1.57 1.99
C ILE A 224 16.01 -2.88 1.54
N GLU A 225 15.91 -3.18 0.25
CA GLU A 225 16.60 -4.28 -0.41
C GLU A 225 17.17 -3.80 -1.74
N MET A 226 18.42 -4.13 -1.98
CA MET A 226 19.08 -3.99 -3.28
C MET A 226 19.48 -5.38 -3.75
N ASN A 227 18.79 -5.87 -4.77
CA ASN A 227 19.01 -7.21 -5.30
C ASN A 227 18.89 -7.24 -6.84
N PRO A 228 20.00 -6.91 -7.57
CA PRO A 228 21.32 -6.59 -7.04
C PRO A 228 21.66 -5.08 -7.00
N PHE A 229 22.80 -4.74 -6.43
CA PHE A 229 23.59 -3.57 -6.79
C PHE A 229 24.96 -4.00 -7.34
N THR A 230 25.62 -3.11 -8.06
CA THR A 230 26.94 -3.35 -8.63
C THR A 230 27.90 -2.18 -8.36
N LEU A 231 29.10 -2.25 -8.88
CA LEU A 231 30.05 -1.15 -8.87
C LEU A 231 30.33 -0.67 -10.30
N VAL A 232 30.16 0.63 -10.52
CA VAL A 232 30.50 1.29 -11.77
C VAL A 232 31.67 2.25 -11.52
N ASN A 233 32.80 1.99 -12.14
CA ASN A 233 34.04 2.75 -11.87
C ASN A 233 34.40 2.78 -10.37
N GLY A 234 34.09 1.69 -9.65
CA GLY A 234 34.34 1.58 -8.23
C GLY A 234 33.30 2.26 -7.33
N GLU A 235 32.26 2.87 -7.87
CA GLU A 235 31.17 3.49 -7.11
C GLU A 235 29.90 2.60 -7.10
N PRO A 236 29.21 2.47 -5.96
CA PRO A 236 27.99 1.64 -5.86
C PRO A 236 26.88 2.14 -6.78
N TYR A 237 26.22 1.21 -7.45
CA TYR A 237 25.12 1.48 -8.36
C TYR A 237 23.98 0.46 -8.16
N PRO A 238 22.84 0.84 -7.54
CA PRO A 238 21.68 -0.01 -7.40
C PRO A 238 21.02 -0.34 -8.73
N LEU A 239 20.94 -1.63 -9.06
CA LEU A 239 20.31 -2.12 -10.30
C LEU A 239 18.83 -2.46 -10.08
N ASP A 240 18.49 -3.11 -8.98
CA ASP A 240 17.11 -3.37 -8.54
C ASP A 240 16.98 -2.99 -7.05
N MET A 241 16.03 -2.13 -6.73
CA MET A 241 15.83 -1.64 -5.37
C MET A 241 14.37 -1.70 -4.96
N ARG A 242 14.12 -2.17 -3.74
CA ARG A 242 12.82 -2.14 -3.08
C ARG A 242 12.90 -1.36 -1.79
N GLY A 243 11.87 -0.57 -1.52
CA GLY A 243 11.74 0.18 -0.29
C GLY A 243 10.35 0.04 0.33
N GLU A 244 10.31 0.03 1.66
CA GLU A 244 9.09 0.19 2.43
C GLU A 244 9.31 1.30 3.45
N LEU A 245 8.38 2.23 3.56
CA LEU A 245 8.39 3.32 4.53
C LEU A 245 7.38 3.05 5.65
N ASP A 246 7.63 3.62 6.81
CA ASP A 246 6.63 3.71 7.87
C ASP A 246 5.69 4.88 7.55
N ASP A 247 4.50 4.61 7.00
CA ASP A 247 3.55 5.66 6.61
C ASP A 247 3.04 6.47 7.78
N THR A 248 3.15 5.99 9.02
CA THR A 248 2.84 6.78 10.22
C THR A 248 3.83 7.92 10.44
N ALA A 249 5.02 7.86 9.82
CA ALA A 249 6.02 8.91 9.85
C ALA A 249 5.85 9.97 8.74
N ALA A 250 4.82 9.86 7.89
CA ALA A 250 4.59 10.79 6.77
C ALA A 250 4.52 12.25 7.21
N PHE A 251 3.90 12.54 8.37
CA PHE A 251 3.76 13.91 8.88
C PHE A 251 5.10 14.61 9.16
N LYS A 252 6.12 13.87 9.62
CA LYS A 252 7.44 14.45 9.89
C LYS A 252 8.36 14.45 8.65
N ASN A 253 8.06 13.59 7.68
CA ASN A 253 8.90 13.39 6.49
C ASN A 253 8.33 14.02 5.21
N PHE A 254 7.21 14.74 5.27
CA PHE A 254 6.54 15.27 4.08
C PHE A 254 7.46 16.06 3.13
N LYS A 255 8.43 16.81 3.67
CA LYS A 255 9.43 17.53 2.87
C LYS A 255 10.51 16.62 2.32
N LYS A 256 10.93 15.60 3.07
CA LYS A 256 11.98 14.67 2.66
C LYS A 256 11.47 13.66 1.62
N TRP A 257 10.26 13.18 1.81
CA TRP A 257 9.65 12.24 0.88
C TRP A 257 9.09 12.92 -0.37
N ALA A 258 8.81 14.23 -0.28
CA ALA A 258 8.15 14.99 -1.35
C ALA A 258 6.82 14.31 -1.78
N ASN A 259 6.57 14.23 -3.09
CA ASN A 259 5.33 13.67 -3.66
C ASN A 259 5.42 12.15 -3.82
N ILE A 260 5.63 11.43 -2.70
CA ILE A 260 5.67 9.97 -2.75
C ILE A 260 4.25 9.39 -2.85
N GLU A 261 4.10 8.37 -3.66
CA GLU A 261 2.89 7.55 -3.72
C GLU A 261 3.09 6.23 -2.99
N PHE A 262 2.03 5.77 -2.34
CA PHE A 262 1.93 4.41 -1.80
C PHE A 262 0.98 3.59 -2.68
N PRO A 263 1.48 2.90 -3.72
CA PRO A 263 0.64 2.14 -4.62
C PRO A 263 -0.08 1.01 -3.90
N LEU A 264 -1.26 0.67 -4.41
CA LEU A 264 -1.96 -0.52 -3.95
C LEU A 264 -1.16 -1.79 -4.29
N PRO A 265 -1.35 -2.89 -3.54
CA PRO A 265 -0.81 -4.19 -3.91
C PRO A 265 -1.21 -4.55 -5.34
N PHE A 266 -0.30 -5.22 -6.07
CA PHE A 266 -0.54 -5.63 -7.44
C PHE A 266 -1.80 -6.51 -7.56
N GLY A 267 -2.59 -6.29 -8.59
CA GLY A 267 -3.86 -6.97 -8.83
C GLY A 267 -5.06 -6.39 -8.08
N ARG A 268 -4.86 -5.43 -7.16
CA ARG A 268 -5.95 -4.74 -6.49
C ARG A 268 -6.30 -3.44 -7.20
N VAL A 269 -7.52 -3.37 -7.73
CA VAL A 269 -8.10 -2.16 -8.29
C VAL A 269 -9.28 -1.74 -7.40
N LEU A 270 -9.26 -0.50 -6.92
CA LEU A 270 -10.39 0.04 -6.16
C LEU A 270 -11.52 0.42 -7.11
N SER A 271 -12.74 0.04 -6.77
CA SER A 271 -13.94 0.61 -7.39
C SER A 271 -14.00 2.12 -7.12
N SER A 272 -14.84 2.83 -7.87
CA SER A 272 -15.06 4.27 -7.64
C SER A 272 -15.52 4.57 -6.21
N THR A 273 -16.32 3.69 -5.66
CA THR A 273 -16.86 3.74 -4.30
C THR A 273 -15.77 3.55 -3.25
N GLU A 274 -14.93 2.51 -3.42
CA GLU A 274 -13.79 2.25 -2.52
C GLU A 274 -12.76 3.38 -2.61
N SER A 275 -12.49 3.91 -3.80
CA SER A 275 -11.60 5.07 -4.01
C SER A 275 -12.12 6.32 -3.30
N PHE A 276 -13.43 6.54 -3.28
CA PHE A 276 -14.01 7.66 -2.57
C PHE A 276 -13.83 7.53 -1.06
N ILE A 277 -14.14 6.36 -0.47
CA ILE A 277 -13.92 6.12 0.96
C ILE A 277 -12.43 6.22 1.32
N HIS A 278 -11.53 5.68 0.49
CA HIS A 278 -10.09 5.84 0.70
C HIS A 278 -9.68 7.32 0.73
N SER A 279 -10.27 8.14 -0.14
CA SER A 279 -10.00 9.58 -0.15
C SER A 279 -10.54 10.33 1.08
N LEU A 280 -11.59 9.82 1.73
CA LEU A 280 -12.07 10.32 3.02
C LEU A 280 -11.14 9.90 4.16
N ASP A 281 -10.71 8.62 4.15
CA ASP A 281 -9.78 8.05 5.14
C ASP A 281 -8.44 8.80 5.19
N GLU A 282 -7.92 9.24 4.04
CA GLU A 282 -6.69 10.03 3.97
C GLU A 282 -6.81 11.44 4.57
N LYS A 283 -8.02 11.97 4.73
CA LYS A 283 -8.27 13.36 5.17
C LYS A 283 -8.73 13.46 6.62
N THR A 284 -9.15 12.35 7.20
CA THR A 284 -9.65 12.30 8.58
C THR A 284 -8.57 11.85 9.55
N SER A 285 -8.70 12.23 10.83
CA SER A 285 -7.96 11.63 11.94
C SER A 285 -8.58 10.31 12.42
N ALA A 286 -9.78 9.99 11.95
CA ALA A 286 -10.45 8.72 12.18
C ALA A 286 -9.96 7.66 11.19
N SER A 287 -10.53 6.46 11.25
CA SER A 287 -10.29 5.38 10.29
C SER A 287 -11.60 4.99 9.62
N LEU A 288 -11.60 5.03 8.29
CA LEU A 288 -12.75 4.69 7.44
C LEU A 288 -12.31 3.63 6.42
N LYS A 289 -12.78 2.40 6.58
CA LYS A 289 -12.44 1.30 5.68
C LYS A 289 -13.69 0.74 5.02
N PHE A 290 -13.59 0.45 3.73
CA PHE A 290 -14.70 -0.10 2.96
C PHE A 290 -14.18 -0.97 1.82
N THR A 291 -14.75 -2.15 1.68
CA THR A 291 -14.47 -3.07 0.57
C THR A 291 -15.76 -3.77 0.17
N VAL A 292 -16.09 -3.74 -1.11
CA VAL A 292 -17.18 -4.52 -1.66
C VAL A 292 -16.70 -5.97 -1.83
N LEU A 293 -17.38 -6.91 -1.17
CA LEU A 293 -17.07 -8.35 -1.24
C LEU A 293 -17.97 -9.04 -2.28
N ASN A 294 -19.26 -8.81 -2.20
CA ASN A 294 -20.24 -9.30 -3.17
C ASN A 294 -21.30 -8.23 -3.46
N PRO A 295 -21.29 -7.58 -4.64
CA PRO A 295 -22.29 -6.56 -4.98
C PRO A 295 -23.73 -7.07 -4.94
N LYS A 296 -23.95 -8.39 -5.10
CA LYS A 296 -25.25 -9.06 -5.05
C LYS A 296 -25.62 -9.60 -3.67
N GLY A 297 -24.74 -9.46 -2.69
CA GLY A 297 -24.98 -9.87 -1.32
C GLY A 297 -26.15 -9.11 -0.70
N ARG A 298 -26.86 -9.79 0.21
CA ARG A 298 -28.05 -9.24 0.87
C ARG A 298 -27.80 -8.76 2.29
N ILE A 299 -26.63 -9.06 2.86
CA ILE A 299 -26.22 -8.59 4.18
C ILE A 299 -25.13 -7.54 4.02
N TRP A 300 -25.43 -6.32 4.43
CA TRP A 300 -24.50 -5.19 4.38
C TRP A 300 -24.16 -4.74 5.79
N THR A 301 -22.93 -4.28 5.98
CA THR A 301 -22.43 -3.92 7.30
C THR A 301 -21.95 -2.48 7.33
N MET A 302 -22.11 -1.84 8.48
CA MET A 302 -21.52 -0.55 8.84
C MET A 302 -21.17 -0.64 10.32
N VAL A 303 -19.93 -1.00 10.63
CA VAL A 303 -19.53 -1.41 11.98
C VAL A 303 -18.50 -0.44 12.56
N ALA A 304 -18.74 -0.05 13.80
CA ALA A 304 -17.85 0.83 14.55
C ALA A 304 -16.77 0.02 15.28
N GLY A 305 -15.52 0.21 14.83
CA GLY A 305 -14.33 -0.42 15.38
C GLY A 305 -13.83 -1.61 14.57
N GLY A 306 -12.52 -1.62 14.25
CA GLY A 306 -11.89 -2.61 13.39
C GLY A 306 -12.05 -4.03 13.86
N GLY A 307 -11.81 -4.30 15.15
CA GLY A 307 -12.03 -5.63 15.73
C GLY A 307 -13.48 -6.10 15.64
N ALA A 308 -14.44 -5.21 15.91
CA ALA A 308 -15.85 -5.53 15.77
C ALA A 308 -16.21 -5.83 14.31
N SER A 309 -15.71 -5.05 13.35
CA SER A 309 -15.99 -5.23 11.91
C SER A 309 -15.56 -6.60 11.41
N VAL A 310 -14.38 -7.07 11.82
CA VAL A 310 -13.88 -8.41 11.48
C VAL A 310 -14.82 -9.49 12.06
N ILE A 311 -15.14 -9.38 13.35
CA ILE A 311 -16.01 -10.37 14.03
C ILE A 311 -17.41 -10.42 13.40
N TYR A 312 -17.97 -9.28 12.97
CA TYR A 312 -19.28 -9.29 12.27
C TYR A 312 -19.19 -10.03 10.93
N ALA A 313 -18.15 -9.74 10.13
CA ALA A 313 -17.94 -10.40 8.85
C ALA A 313 -17.72 -11.92 9.02
N ASP A 314 -16.84 -12.30 9.96
CA ASP A 314 -16.56 -13.70 10.27
C ASP A 314 -17.80 -14.44 10.79
N THR A 315 -18.60 -13.79 11.65
CA THR A 315 -19.84 -14.41 12.16
C THR A 315 -20.83 -14.73 11.04
N VAL A 316 -20.98 -13.82 10.05
CA VAL A 316 -21.83 -14.11 8.89
C VAL A 316 -21.26 -15.28 8.07
N GLY A 317 -19.94 -15.33 7.91
CA GLY A 317 -19.24 -16.42 7.23
C GLY A 317 -19.36 -17.75 7.95
N ASP A 318 -19.11 -17.79 9.26
CA ASP A 318 -19.16 -18.99 10.12
C ASP A 318 -20.58 -19.59 10.20
N LEU A 319 -21.61 -18.74 10.11
CA LEU A 319 -22.99 -19.19 10.01
C LEU A 319 -23.38 -19.74 8.63
N GLY A 320 -22.43 -19.79 7.67
CA GLY A 320 -22.60 -20.35 6.33
C GLY A 320 -23.11 -19.38 5.27
N TYR A 321 -23.10 -18.08 5.55
CA TYR A 321 -23.67 -17.05 4.66
C TYR A 321 -22.62 -16.06 4.10
N ALA A 322 -21.38 -16.49 3.96
CA ALA A 322 -20.31 -15.65 3.38
C ALA A 322 -20.68 -15.11 1.99
N SER A 323 -21.39 -15.88 1.16
CA SER A 323 -21.86 -15.46 -0.16
C SER A 323 -22.93 -14.36 -0.14
N GLU A 324 -23.58 -14.13 0.99
CA GLU A 324 -24.57 -13.07 1.17
C GLU A 324 -23.99 -11.79 1.76
N LEU A 325 -22.72 -11.82 2.18
CA LEU A 325 -22.03 -10.66 2.72
C LEU A 325 -21.63 -9.70 1.58
N GLY A 326 -22.26 -8.52 1.54
CA GLY A 326 -22.08 -7.52 0.49
C GLY A 326 -20.75 -6.77 0.63
N ASN A 327 -20.32 -6.49 1.86
CA ASN A 327 -19.15 -5.66 2.12
C ASN A 327 -18.46 -5.98 3.46
N TYR A 328 -17.21 -5.53 3.54
CA TYR A 328 -16.54 -5.21 4.79
C TYR A 328 -16.57 -3.69 4.99
N ALA A 329 -16.97 -3.24 6.17
CA ALA A 329 -17.08 -1.81 6.46
C ALA A 329 -16.75 -1.51 7.93
N GLU A 330 -15.81 -0.57 8.12
CA GLU A 330 -15.34 -0.12 9.41
C GLU A 330 -15.32 1.39 9.47
N TYR A 331 -15.81 1.97 10.57
CA TYR A 331 -15.50 3.32 10.98
C TYR A 331 -15.06 3.34 12.45
N SER A 332 -13.97 4.03 12.75
CA SER A 332 -13.39 4.06 14.10
C SER A 332 -12.59 5.34 14.34
N GLY A 333 -12.07 5.54 15.56
CA GLY A 333 -11.26 6.72 15.86
C GLY A 333 -12.07 8.01 16.04
N ALA A 334 -13.33 7.90 16.44
CA ALA A 334 -14.24 9.04 16.68
C ALA A 334 -14.44 9.98 15.47
N PRO A 335 -14.88 9.45 14.29
CA PRO A 335 -15.23 10.30 13.16
C PRO A 335 -16.33 11.30 13.53
N ASN A 336 -16.28 12.48 12.94
CA ASN A 336 -17.32 13.50 13.14
C ASN A 336 -18.61 13.17 12.36
N GLU A 337 -19.68 13.93 12.62
CA GLU A 337 -20.99 13.69 11.99
C GLU A 337 -20.93 13.71 10.46
N GLU A 338 -20.19 14.64 9.86
CA GLU A 338 -20.14 14.80 8.40
C GLU A 338 -19.34 13.66 7.75
N GLU A 339 -18.25 13.23 8.37
CA GLU A 339 -17.48 12.06 7.93
C GLU A 339 -18.33 10.79 7.94
N VAL A 340 -19.10 10.57 9.01
CA VAL A 340 -20.02 9.44 9.12
C VAL A 340 -21.15 9.55 8.10
N LEU A 341 -21.68 10.75 7.85
CA LEU A 341 -22.71 10.99 6.83
C LEU A 341 -22.22 10.57 5.44
N GLN A 342 -21.03 11.06 5.03
CA GLN A 342 -20.46 10.72 3.72
C GLN A 342 -20.20 9.21 3.59
N TYR A 343 -19.67 8.60 4.64
CA TYR A 343 -19.43 7.17 4.70
C TYR A 343 -20.74 6.36 4.60
N ALA A 344 -21.74 6.71 5.39
CA ALA A 344 -23.05 6.04 5.41
C ALA A 344 -23.79 6.14 4.06
N ARG A 345 -23.72 7.29 3.39
CA ARG A 345 -24.29 7.48 2.03
C ARG A 345 -23.74 6.43 1.06
N VAL A 346 -22.43 6.19 1.09
CA VAL A 346 -21.77 5.22 0.23
C VAL A 346 -22.21 3.81 0.54
N VAL A 347 -22.20 3.43 1.82
CA VAL A 347 -22.62 2.08 2.24
C VAL A 347 -24.07 1.81 1.83
N ILE A 348 -24.98 2.77 2.07
CA ILE A 348 -26.38 2.64 1.72
C ILE A 348 -26.59 2.59 0.21
N ASP A 349 -25.88 3.41 -0.57
CA ASP A 349 -25.97 3.38 -2.03
C ASP A 349 -25.55 2.02 -2.59
N CYS A 350 -24.47 1.40 -2.06
CA CYS A 350 -24.08 0.05 -2.44
C CYS A 350 -25.11 -1.01 -2.00
N ALA A 351 -25.58 -0.91 -0.76
CA ALA A 351 -26.54 -1.86 -0.19
C ALA A 351 -27.89 -1.85 -0.93
N THR A 352 -28.26 -0.73 -1.53
CA THR A 352 -29.52 -0.54 -2.24
C THR A 352 -29.39 -0.53 -3.76
N ALA A 353 -28.19 -0.79 -4.29
CA ALA A 353 -27.99 -0.93 -5.72
C ALA A 353 -28.74 -2.16 -6.27
N ASP A 354 -29.29 -2.04 -7.48
CA ASP A 354 -29.92 -3.12 -8.24
C ASP A 354 -30.90 -3.97 -7.40
N PRO A 355 -32.01 -3.39 -6.88
CA PRO A 355 -32.97 -4.13 -6.06
C PRO A 355 -33.65 -5.22 -6.89
N ASP A 356 -33.60 -6.46 -6.40
CA ASP A 356 -34.09 -7.66 -7.07
C ASP A 356 -35.37 -8.24 -6.45
N GLY A 357 -36.04 -7.46 -5.58
CA GLY A 357 -37.26 -7.85 -4.88
C GLY A 357 -37.05 -8.72 -3.64
N ARG A 358 -35.84 -9.22 -3.40
CA ARG A 358 -35.49 -9.97 -2.19
C ARG A 358 -35.23 -9.03 -1.00
N LYS A 359 -35.52 -9.54 0.21
CA LYS A 359 -35.18 -8.80 1.44
C LYS A 359 -33.66 -8.66 1.59
N ARG A 360 -33.24 -7.50 2.07
CA ARG A 360 -31.83 -7.18 2.39
C ARG A 360 -31.74 -6.72 3.84
N ALA A 361 -30.58 -6.92 4.46
CA ALA A 361 -30.32 -6.49 5.81
C ALA A 361 -29.13 -5.52 5.86
N LEU A 362 -29.27 -4.45 6.65
CA LEU A 362 -28.17 -3.54 6.99
C LEU A 362 -27.86 -3.68 8.49
N LEU A 363 -26.66 -4.12 8.82
CA LEU A 363 -26.12 -4.24 10.17
C LEU A 363 -25.35 -2.98 10.54
N ILE A 364 -25.90 -2.18 11.46
CA ILE A 364 -25.23 -1.01 12.05
C ILE A 364 -24.73 -1.43 13.42
N GLY A 365 -23.48 -1.93 13.46
CA GLY A 365 -22.93 -2.63 14.60
C GLY A 365 -21.77 -1.95 15.29
N GLY A 366 -21.26 -2.62 16.29
CA GLY A 366 -20.04 -2.25 17.00
C GLY A 366 -20.03 -2.75 18.43
N GLY A 367 -18.87 -2.71 19.06
CA GLY A 367 -18.69 -2.98 20.47
C GLY A 367 -19.24 -1.88 21.36
N ILE A 368 -18.84 -1.89 22.64
CA ILE A 368 -19.05 -0.79 23.57
C ILE A 368 -17.93 0.23 23.35
N ALA A 369 -18.28 1.43 22.88
CA ALA A 369 -17.30 2.48 22.65
C ALA A 369 -16.70 2.96 23.97
N ASN A 370 -15.39 3.24 23.96
CA ASN A 370 -14.72 3.79 25.13
C ASN A 370 -14.83 5.33 25.17
N PHE A 371 -14.58 6.00 24.04
CA PHE A 371 -14.53 7.47 23.96
C PHE A 371 -15.37 8.06 22.82
N THR A 372 -15.80 7.27 21.84
CA THR A 372 -16.62 7.76 20.72
C THR A 372 -18.03 8.10 21.21
N ASP A 373 -18.51 9.29 20.93
CA ASP A 373 -19.89 9.72 21.16
C ASP A 373 -20.82 9.01 20.17
N VAL A 374 -21.61 8.07 20.67
CA VAL A 374 -22.52 7.25 19.86
C VAL A 374 -23.65 8.08 19.26
N ALA A 375 -24.16 9.08 20.00
CA ALA A 375 -25.24 9.94 19.51
C ALA A 375 -24.78 10.82 18.33
N THR A 376 -23.56 11.31 18.37
CA THR A 376 -22.96 12.12 17.29
C THR A 376 -22.75 11.28 16.02
N THR A 377 -22.19 10.08 16.15
CA THR A 377 -22.02 9.18 14.99
C THR A 377 -23.36 8.78 14.39
N PHE A 378 -24.37 8.52 15.23
CA PHE A 378 -25.71 8.20 14.73
C PHE A 378 -26.43 9.36 14.06
N ASN A 379 -26.15 10.62 14.41
CA ASN A 379 -26.70 11.75 13.66
C ASN A 379 -26.35 11.69 12.17
N GLY A 380 -25.08 11.41 11.83
CA GLY A 380 -24.63 11.25 10.43
C GLY A 380 -25.35 10.09 9.74
N ILE A 381 -25.46 8.92 10.41
CA ILE A 381 -26.16 7.74 9.89
C ILE A 381 -27.66 8.05 9.66
N ILE A 382 -28.32 8.67 10.64
CA ILE A 382 -29.72 9.05 10.56
C ILE A 382 -30.01 9.96 9.38
N ARG A 383 -29.14 10.97 9.15
CA ARG A 383 -29.24 11.86 7.99
C ARG A 383 -29.14 11.07 6.68
N ALA A 384 -28.17 10.16 6.57
CA ALA A 384 -28.00 9.33 5.38
C ALA A 384 -29.22 8.41 5.13
N LEU A 385 -29.74 7.75 6.17
CA LEU A 385 -30.92 6.88 6.07
C LEU A 385 -32.16 7.67 5.61
N ARG A 386 -32.36 8.87 6.16
CA ARG A 386 -33.46 9.77 5.78
C ARG A 386 -33.35 10.21 4.31
N GLU A 387 -32.15 10.59 3.87
CA GLU A 387 -31.91 10.98 2.46
C GLU A 387 -32.15 9.83 1.47
N LYS A 388 -31.95 8.58 1.92
CA LYS A 388 -32.05 7.39 1.06
C LYS A 388 -33.34 6.56 1.29
N GLU A 389 -34.35 7.11 1.96
CA GLU A 389 -35.59 6.42 2.32
C GLU A 389 -36.20 5.64 1.16
N SER A 390 -36.37 6.28 -0.01
CA SER A 390 -36.98 5.64 -1.18
C SER A 390 -36.17 4.42 -1.68
N LYS A 391 -34.83 4.52 -1.66
CA LYS A 391 -33.94 3.42 -2.04
C LYS A 391 -33.99 2.26 -1.04
N LEU A 392 -34.04 2.57 0.24
CA LEU A 392 -34.14 1.57 1.32
C LEU A 392 -35.45 0.78 1.20
N LYS A 393 -36.57 1.49 0.94
CA LYS A 393 -37.88 0.85 0.72
C LYS A 393 -37.88 -0.02 -0.54
N ALA A 394 -37.36 0.47 -1.66
CA ALA A 394 -37.27 -0.27 -2.91
C ALA A 394 -36.42 -1.54 -2.78
N ALA A 395 -35.34 -1.48 -1.99
CA ALA A 395 -34.49 -2.63 -1.69
C ALA A 395 -35.04 -3.57 -0.61
N ARG A 396 -36.22 -3.32 -0.07
CA ARG A 396 -36.84 -4.08 1.04
C ARG A 396 -35.86 -4.25 2.23
N MET A 397 -35.20 -3.12 2.59
CA MET A 397 -34.15 -3.12 3.61
C MET A 397 -34.74 -3.27 5.01
N HIS A 398 -34.16 -4.18 5.80
CA HIS A 398 -34.37 -4.31 7.23
C HIS A 398 -33.08 -3.91 7.96
N ILE A 399 -33.18 -3.01 8.91
CA ILE A 399 -32.02 -2.45 9.60
C ILE A 399 -31.92 -3.02 11.02
N PHE A 400 -30.74 -3.52 11.36
CA PHE A 400 -30.43 -4.04 12.69
C PHE A 400 -29.33 -3.20 13.32
N VAL A 401 -29.60 -2.61 14.47
CA VAL A 401 -28.68 -1.73 15.17
C VAL A 401 -28.29 -2.34 16.50
N ARG A 402 -27.00 -2.40 16.79
CA ARG A 402 -26.49 -2.77 18.12
C ARG A 402 -25.30 -1.88 18.49
N ARG A 403 -25.43 -1.11 19.59
CA ARG A 403 -24.35 -0.22 20.01
C ARG A 403 -24.41 0.05 21.52
N GLY A 404 -23.22 0.28 22.12
CA GLY A 404 -23.02 0.78 23.47
C GLY A 404 -21.90 1.80 23.52
N GLY A 405 -21.80 2.56 24.60
CA GLY A 405 -20.74 3.56 24.82
C GLY A 405 -21.29 4.92 25.25
N PRO A 406 -20.47 5.99 25.23
CA PRO A 406 -20.92 7.33 25.61
C PRO A 406 -22.15 7.77 24.82
N ASN A 407 -23.16 8.30 25.52
CA ASN A 407 -24.40 8.83 24.92
C ASN A 407 -25.21 7.81 24.05
N TYR A 408 -24.97 6.50 24.23
CA TYR A 408 -25.64 5.48 23.39
C TYR A 408 -27.16 5.49 23.55
N GLN A 409 -27.69 5.72 24.75
CA GLN A 409 -29.14 5.74 25.00
C GLN A 409 -29.83 6.79 24.14
N THR A 410 -29.29 8.00 24.08
CA THR A 410 -29.78 9.09 23.22
C THR A 410 -29.69 8.68 21.73
N GLY A 411 -28.57 8.11 21.31
CA GLY A 411 -28.37 7.64 19.93
C GLY A 411 -29.37 6.55 19.53
N LEU A 412 -29.56 5.52 20.39
CA LEU A 412 -30.50 4.43 20.13
C LEU A 412 -31.95 4.92 20.12
N ALA A 413 -32.32 5.87 21.00
CA ALA A 413 -33.66 6.46 21.00
C ALA A 413 -33.96 7.20 19.67
N LYS A 414 -32.98 7.97 19.16
CA LYS A 414 -33.08 8.63 17.84
C LYS A 414 -33.24 7.61 16.70
N MET A 415 -32.53 6.46 16.76
CA MET A 415 -32.64 5.42 15.75
C MET A 415 -34.03 4.77 15.77
N ARG A 416 -34.61 4.48 16.95
CA ARG A 416 -35.98 3.94 17.06
C ARG A 416 -37.00 4.91 16.47
N ALA A 417 -36.92 6.20 16.84
CA ALA A 417 -37.79 7.22 16.28
C ALA A 417 -37.68 7.33 14.75
N LEU A 418 -36.49 7.17 14.19
CA LEU A 418 -36.28 7.17 12.74
C LEU A 418 -36.98 5.97 12.08
N GLY A 419 -36.93 4.79 12.67
CA GLY A 419 -37.63 3.60 12.13
C GLY A 419 -39.14 3.83 12.01
N GLU A 420 -39.75 4.44 13.03
CA GLU A 420 -41.16 4.84 13.01
C GLU A 420 -41.44 5.93 11.96
N GLU A 421 -40.59 6.95 11.88
CA GLU A 421 -40.68 8.07 10.92
C GLU A 421 -40.66 7.55 9.46
N LEU A 422 -39.69 6.69 9.13
CA LEU A 422 -39.51 6.20 7.77
C LEU A 422 -40.44 5.04 7.40
N GLY A 423 -41.03 4.36 8.38
CA GLY A 423 -41.80 3.14 8.16
C GLY A 423 -40.96 2.00 7.57
N ILE A 424 -39.68 1.94 7.93
CA ILE A 424 -38.73 0.87 7.55
C ILE A 424 -38.52 -0.02 8.76
N PRO A 425 -38.55 -1.37 8.62
CA PRO A 425 -38.24 -2.28 9.72
C PRO A 425 -36.86 -1.98 10.27
N LEU A 426 -36.82 -1.55 11.55
CA LEU A 426 -35.58 -1.18 12.23
C LEU A 426 -35.59 -1.66 13.67
N GLU A 427 -34.66 -2.56 14.02
CA GLU A 427 -34.52 -3.16 15.33
C GLU A 427 -33.28 -2.60 16.04
N VAL A 428 -33.41 -2.22 17.31
CA VAL A 428 -32.39 -1.49 18.06
C VAL A 428 -32.09 -2.14 19.38
N TYR A 429 -30.86 -2.53 19.58
CA TYR A 429 -30.30 -3.19 20.74
C TYR A 429 -29.18 -2.37 21.39
N GLY A 430 -29.11 -2.42 22.70
CA GLY A 430 -28.07 -1.78 23.49
C GLY A 430 -26.93 -2.75 23.88
N PRO A 431 -26.08 -2.33 24.84
CA PRO A 431 -24.95 -3.15 25.29
C PRO A 431 -25.35 -4.45 26.00
N GLU A 432 -26.58 -4.60 26.40
CA GLU A 432 -27.16 -5.82 27.01
C GLU A 432 -27.23 -6.99 26.00
N ALA A 433 -27.37 -6.68 24.72
CA ALA A 433 -27.40 -7.71 23.67
C ALA A 433 -25.97 -8.15 23.30
N THR A 434 -25.81 -9.41 22.90
CA THR A 434 -24.54 -9.90 22.37
C THR A 434 -24.13 -9.11 21.12
N MET A 435 -22.84 -8.83 20.97
CA MET A 435 -22.34 -7.98 19.90
C MET A 435 -22.76 -8.48 18.51
N THR A 436 -22.67 -9.77 18.26
CA THR A 436 -22.93 -10.41 16.97
C THR A 436 -24.34 -10.99 16.84
N GLY A 437 -25.21 -10.85 17.86
CA GLY A 437 -26.57 -11.38 17.82
C GLY A 437 -27.40 -10.91 16.65
N ILE A 438 -27.19 -9.66 16.22
CA ILE A 438 -27.87 -9.09 15.05
C ILE A 438 -27.45 -9.72 13.72
N CYS A 439 -26.29 -10.42 13.64
CA CYS A 439 -25.89 -11.15 12.43
C CYS A 439 -26.84 -12.31 12.16
N LYS A 440 -27.20 -13.08 13.20
CA LYS A 440 -28.18 -14.17 13.07
C LYS A 440 -29.55 -13.64 12.70
N GLN A 441 -30.01 -12.56 13.33
CA GLN A 441 -31.28 -11.91 12.99
C GLN A 441 -31.36 -11.44 11.55
N ALA A 442 -30.26 -10.87 11.03
CA ALA A 442 -30.16 -10.47 9.62
C ALA A 442 -30.27 -11.68 8.69
N ILE A 443 -29.58 -12.78 9.02
CA ILE A 443 -29.67 -14.05 8.27
C ILE A 443 -31.12 -14.58 8.29
N ASP A 444 -31.72 -14.67 9.45
CA ASP A 444 -33.10 -15.14 9.58
C ASP A 444 -34.08 -14.26 8.77
N CYS A 445 -33.84 -12.94 8.76
CA CYS A 445 -34.64 -11.99 7.99
C CYS A 445 -34.54 -12.22 6.47
N ILE A 446 -33.34 -12.36 5.94
CA ILE A 446 -33.14 -12.54 4.47
C ILE A 446 -33.56 -13.94 4.01
N MET A 447 -33.65 -14.90 4.93
CA MET A 447 -34.08 -16.27 4.65
C MET A 447 -35.58 -16.47 4.88
N SER A 448 -36.26 -15.57 5.62
CA SER A 448 -37.70 -15.64 5.81
C SER A 448 -38.42 -15.43 4.47
N ALA A 449 -39.30 -16.32 4.13
CA ALA A 449 -40.17 -16.17 2.97
C ALA A 449 -40.88 -14.81 2.99
N SER A 450 -40.97 -14.20 1.82
CA SER A 450 -41.62 -12.91 1.57
C SER A 450 -43.08 -12.92 1.89
#